data_4a05998bf10a2d3e5d1f19e35c31a95f
#
_entry.id   4a05998bf10a2d3e5d1f19e35c31a95f
#
_cell.length_a   1.000
_cell.length_b   1.000
_cell.length_c   1.000
_cell.angle_alpha   90.00
_cell.angle_beta   90.00
_cell.angle_gamma   90.00
#
_symmetry.space_group_name_H-M   'P 1'
#
loop_
_entity.id
_entity.type
_entity.pdbx_description
1 polymer ?
#
loop_
_entity_poly.entity_id
_entity_poly.type
_entity_poly.pdbx_seq_one_letter_code
_entity_poly.pdbx_strand_id
1 'polypeptide(L)'
;MSTTEAALENLRIIRSLMEKAHIYRAVSAPAALTGGLLALAASAWPVQHALATQGVSLMSPGTFLDLWIAILLVASSLNVLLLAIEAKRRGQPFVSEGMRMALRAFAPPMLVGGCVGIGLIVFLHNLTLAALIWVLCYGLALLATSGFSPRSLVRLGWAFVMAGLALFLVWAANSDVRLLSSDEAPASLVMGLTFGLLHVIYALAVFLTPKPAEVRSK
;
A
#
# COMPACT_ATOMS: atom_id res chain seq x y z
N MET A 1 -1.61 -36.17 -31.04
CA MET A 1 -1.19 -34.75 -31.17
C MET A 1 -0.05 -34.68 -32.17
N SER A 2 -0.18 -33.83 -33.18
CA SER A 2 0.90 -33.62 -34.15
C SER A 2 2.03 -32.87 -33.48
N THR A 3 3.27 -33.07 -33.98
CA THR A 3 4.46 -32.33 -33.50
C THR A 3 4.25 -30.80 -33.56
N THR A 4 3.46 -30.33 -34.50
CA THR A 4 3.07 -28.92 -34.69
C THR A 4 2.13 -28.42 -33.57
N GLU A 5 1.17 -29.23 -33.14
CA GLU A 5 0.25 -28.89 -32.05
C GLU A 5 0.99 -28.81 -30.71
N ALA A 6 1.92 -29.75 -30.46
CA ALA A 6 2.76 -29.73 -29.28
C ALA A 6 3.70 -28.49 -29.25
N ALA A 7 4.24 -28.09 -30.42
CA ALA A 7 5.07 -26.88 -30.54
C ALA A 7 4.25 -25.59 -30.29
N LEU A 8 3.02 -25.50 -30.82
CA LEU A 8 2.14 -24.35 -30.57
C LEU A 8 1.70 -24.25 -29.11
N GLU A 9 1.44 -25.37 -28.45
CA GLU A 9 1.12 -25.40 -27.02
C GLU A 9 2.33 -25.00 -26.16
N ASN A 10 3.52 -25.49 -26.49
CA ASN A 10 4.75 -25.05 -25.82
C ASN A 10 5.01 -23.54 -26.00
N LEU A 11 4.77 -22.98 -27.18
CA LEU A 11 4.86 -21.54 -27.42
C LEU A 11 3.81 -20.76 -26.62
N ARG A 12 2.58 -21.26 -26.47
CA ARG A 12 1.58 -20.68 -25.60
C ARG A 12 1.99 -20.69 -24.14
N ILE A 13 2.52 -21.82 -23.67
CA ILE A 13 3.02 -21.96 -22.30
C ILE A 13 4.19 -20.99 -22.06
N ILE A 14 5.16 -20.95 -22.98
CA ILE A 14 6.31 -20.02 -22.91
C ILE A 14 5.81 -18.57 -22.91
N ARG A 15 4.89 -18.21 -23.78
CA ARG A 15 4.29 -16.88 -23.83
C ARG A 15 3.54 -16.53 -22.53
N SER A 16 2.75 -17.46 -22.00
CA SER A 16 2.06 -17.33 -20.71
C SER A 16 3.05 -17.19 -19.56
N LEU A 17 4.17 -17.94 -19.57
CA LEU A 17 5.23 -17.84 -18.59
C LEU A 17 6.00 -16.51 -18.73
N MET A 18 6.23 -16.02 -19.95
CA MET A 18 6.86 -14.72 -20.21
C MET A 18 5.90 -13.55 -19.84
N GLU A 19 4.61 -13.68 -20.08
CA GLU A 19 3.59 -12.71 -19.64
C GLU A 19 3.44 -12.69 -18.11
N LYS A 20 3.55 -13.86 -17.45
CA LYS A 20 3.66 -13.97 -15.98
C LYS A 20 5.00 -13.47 -15.45
N ALA A 21 6.09 -13.63 -16.22
CA ALA A 21 7.41 -13.09 -15.90
C ALA A 21 7.47 -11.54 -16.05
N HIS A 22 6.50 -10.92 -16.72
CA HIS A 22 6.24 -9.49 -16.62
C HIS A 22 5.61 -9.19 -15.26
N ILE A 23 6.45 -9.34 -14.24
CA ILE A 23 6.14 -9.04 -12.86
C ILE A 23 5.52 -7.65 -12.81
N TYR A 24 4.20 -7.61 -12.59
CA TYR A 24 3.46 -6.36 -12.54
C TYR A 24 3.82 -5.62 -11.25
N ARG A 25 4.54 -4.52 -11.39
CA ARG A 25 4.85 -3.65 -10.25
C ARG A 25 3.66 -2.72 -10.00
N ALA A 26 2.75 -3.15 -9.15
CA ALA A 26 1.54 -2.39 -8.80
C ALA A 26 1.83 -1.04 -8.11
N VAL A 27 2.96 -0.92 -7.42
CA VAL A 27 3.39 0.30 -6.71
C VAL A 27 4.75 0.73 -7.23
N SER A 28 4.81 1.91 -7.84
CA SER A 28 6.07 2.52 -8.29
C SER A 28 6.86 3.09 -7.11
N ALA A 29 8.18 2.95 -7.11
CA ALA A 29 9.02 3.45 -6.03
C ALA A 29 8.92 4.98 -5.83
N PRO A 30 8.87 5.82 -6.88
CA PRO A 30 8.67 7.26 -6.68
C PRO A 30 7.30 7.60 -6.07
N ALA A 31 6.22 6.91 -6.46
CA ALA A 31 4.90 7.12 -5.87
C ALA A 31 4.87 6.69 -4.39
N ALA A 32 5.50 5.54 -4.07
CA ALA A 32 5.64 5.10 -2.69
C ALA A 32 6.42 6.10 -1.83
N LEU A 33 7.51 6.66 -2.37
CA LEU A 33 8.29 7.69 -1.66
C LEU A 33 7.45 8.93 -1.39
N THR A 34 6.79 9.46 -2.42
CA THR A 34 5.97 10.68 -2.30
C THR A 34 4.80 10.46 -1.33
N GLY A 35 4.04 9.36 -1.48
CA GLY A 35 2.94 9.02 -0.58
C GLY A 35 3.42 8.79 0.86
N GLY A 36 4.57 8.13 1.02
CA GLY A 36 5.19 7.91 2.32
C GLY A 36 5.61 9.20 3.02
N LEU A 37 6.23 10.13 2.30
CA LEU A 37 6.60 11.44 2.85
C LEU A 37 5.38 12.30 3.21
N LEU A 38 4.33 12.29 2.37
CA LEU A 38 3.07 12.96 2.68
C LEU A 38 2.43 12.38 3.94
N ALA A 39 2.40 11.05 4.07
CA ALA A 39 1.86 10.39 5.26
C ALA A 39 2.66 10.69 6.52
N LEU A 40 4.01 10.75 6.45
CA LEU A 40 4.85 11.17 7.57
C LEU A 40 4.56 12.63 7.97
N ALA A 41 4.50 13.54 7.01
CA ALA A 41 4.22 14.96 7.28
C ALA A 41 2.84 15.16 7.92
N ALA A 42 1.82 14.48 7.39
CA ALA A 42 0.46 14.52 7.91
C ALA A 42 0.34 13.94 9.33
N SER A 43 1.14 12.92 9.64
CA SER A 43 1.15 12.29 10.96
C SER A 43 1.93 13.07 12.01
N ALA A 44 2.97 13.81 11.59
CA ALA A 44 3.86 14.51 12.52
C ALA A 44 3.15 15.60 13.32
N TRP A 45 2.28 16.36 12.66
CA TRP A 45 1.59 17.49 13.28
C TRP A 45 0.66 17.08 14.45
N PRO A 46 -0.30 16.14 14.27
CA PRO A 46 -1.17 15.70 15.36
C PRO A 46 -0.40 15.07 16.52
N VAL A 47 0.64 14.29 16.22
CA VAL A 47 1.48 13.65 17.24
C VAL A 47 2.25 14.69 18.06
N GLN A 48 2.90 15.67 17.41
CA GLN A 48 3.61 16.75 18.10
C GLN A 48 2.68 17.61 18.95
N HIS A 49 1.48 17.94 18.43
CA HIS A 49 0.51 18.72 19.18
C HIS A 49 0.00 17.95 20.41
N ALA A 50 -0.34 16.68 20.28
CA ALA A 50 -0.76 15.86 21.41
C ALA A 50 0.30 15.76 22.51
N LEU A 51 1.58 15.66 22.13
CA LEU A 51 2.70 15.70 23.08
C LEU A 51 2.83 17.06 23.80
N ALA A 52 2.60 18.16 23.07
CA ALA A 52 2.70 19.52 23.63
C ALA A 52 1.50 19.91 24.53
N THR A 53 0.30 19.38 24.26
CA THR A 53 -0.96 19.77 24.90
C THR A 53 -1.56 18.70 25.81
N GLN A 54 -0.79 17.67 26.14
CA GLN A 54 -1.23 16.54 26.97
C GLN A 54 -2.51 15.83 26.42
N GLY A 55 -2.57 15.70 25.10
CA GLY A 55 -3.61 14.91 24.43
C GLY A 55 -4.86 15.67 23.99
N VAL A 56 -4.81 16.99 23.91
CA VAL A 56 -5.91 17.76 23.31
C VAL A 56 -6.01 17.48 21.81
N SER A 57 -7.21 17.13 21.34
CA SER A 57 -7.45 16.84 19.91
C SER A 57 -7.41 18.10 19.05
N LEU A 58 -6.77 18.01 17.90
CA LEU A 58 -6.71 19.07 16.88
C LEU A 58 -7.76 18.93 15.80
N MET A 59 -8.15 17.71 15.49
CA MET A 59 -8.99 17.40 14.35
C MET A 59 -10.27 16.71 14.77
N SER A 60 -11.35 17.03 14.06
CA SER A 60 -12.54 16.20 14.13
C SER A 60 -12.31 14.86 13.40
N PRO A 61 -13.10 13.81 13.70
CA PRO A 61 -13.05 12.56 12.96
C PRO A 61 -13.24 12.74 11.44
N GLY A 62 -14.09 13.69 11.03
CA GLY A 62 -14.29 14.04 9.63
C GLY A 62 -13.03 14.63 8.99
N THR A 63 -12.37 15.57 9.66
CA THR A 63 -11.11 16.17 9.17
C THR A 63 -9.99 15.13 9.03
N PHE A 64 -9.89 14.17 9.98
CA PHE A 64 -8.96 13.04 9.87
C PHE A 64 -9.27 12.20 8.62
N LEU A 65 -10.53 11.86 8.41
CA LEU A 65 -10.95 11.07 7.24
C LEU A 65 -10.62 11.80 5.93
N ASP A 66 -10.99 13.09 5.83
CA ASP A 66 -10.74 13.91 4.63
C ASP A 66 -9.24 14.00 4.30
N LEU A 67 -8.40 14.21 5.31
CA LEU A 67 -6.95 14.26 5.15
C LEU A 67 -6.40 12.94 4.57
N TRP A 68 -6.78 11.81 5.15
CA TRP A 68 -6.25 10.51 4.69
C TRP A 68 -6.82 10.09 3.33
N ILE A 69 -8.06 10.44 3.02
CA ILE A 69 -8.63 10.27 1.67
C ILE A 69 -7.87 11.15 0.67
N ALA A 70 -7.58 12.40 0.99
CA ALA A 70 -6.81 13.28 0.11
C ALA A 70 -5.41 12.71 -0.18
N ILE A 71 -4.69 12.24 0.85
CA ILE A 71 -3.38 11.60 0.68
C ILE A 71 -3.48 10.33 -0.20
N LEU A 72 -4.48 9.49 0.04
CA LEU A 72 -4.74 8.30 -0.77
C LEU A 72 -4.98 8.66 -2.24
N LEU A 73 -5.81 9.66 -2.52
CA LEU A 73 -6.11 10.11 -3.88
C LEU A 73 -4.86 10.67 -4.57
N VAL A 74 -4.08 11.51 -3.90
CA VAL A 74 -2.84 12.08 -4.44
C VAL A 74 -1.82 10.98 -4.74
N ALA A 75 -1.55 10.10 -3.78
CA ALA A 75 -0.58 9.01 -3.94
C ALA A 75 -1.02 8.02 -5.03
N SER A 76 -2.31 7.64 -5.07
CA SER A 76 -2.85 6.73 -6.08
C SER A 76 -2.84 7.35 -7.48
N SER A 77 -3.21 8.61 -7.62
CA SER A 77 -3.19 9.33 -8.89
C SER A 77 -1.77 9.44 -9.44
N LEU A 78 -0.81 9.79 -8.59
CA LEU A 78 0.61 9.81 -8.96
C LEU A 78 1.10 8.42 -9.38
N ASN A 79 0.74 7.38 -8.63
CA ASN A 79 1.11 6.01 -8.98
C ASN A 79 0.55 5.59 -10.34
N VAL A 80 -0.74 5.83 -10.59
CA VAL A 80 -1.39 5.54 -11.88
C VAL A 80 -0.71 6.31 -13.01
N LEU A 81 -0.42 7.60 -12.82
CA LEU A 81 0.27 8.43 -13.81
C LEU A 81 1.66 7.88 -14.14
N LEU A 82 2.46 7.54 -13.15
CA LEU A 82 3.80 7.00 -13.35
C LEU A 82 3.78 5.64 -14.04
N LEU A 83 2.83 4.76 -13.69
CA LEU A 83 2.64 3.49 -14.38
C LEU A 83 2.18 3.68 -15.82
N ALA A 84 1.31 4.65 -16.11
CA ALA A 84 0.88 4.96 -17.47
C ALA A 84 2.04 5.50 -18.33
N ILE A 85 2.87 6.39 -17.78
CA ILE A 85 4.07 6.89 -18.45
C ILE A 85 5.04 5.75 -18.75
N GLU A 86 5.28 4.86 -17.79
CA GLU A 86 6.18 3.73 -17.97
C GLU A 86 5.66 2.75 -19.03
N ALA A 87 4.35 2.43 -19.00
CA ALA A 87 3.71 1.59 -20.02
C ALA A 87 3.87 2.19 -21.42
N LYS A 88 3.63 3.51 -21.58
CA LYS A 88 3.80 4.23 -22.84
C LYS A 88 5.26 4.20 -23.32
N ARG A 89 6.22 4.40 -22.42
CA ARG A 89 7.67 4.33 -22.76
C ARG A 89 8.09 2.96 -23.26
N ARG A 90 7.47 1.89 -22.74
CA ARG A 90 7.73 0.50 -23.16
C ARG A 90 6.91 0.04 -24.36
N GLY A 91 6.05 0.89 -24.93
CA GLY A 91 5.15 0.50 -26.01
C GLY A 91 4.12 -0.56 -25.62
N GLN A 92 3.78 -0.65 -24.31
CA GLN A 92 2.85 -1.64 -23.79
C GLN A 92 1.49 -0.99 -23.49
N PRO A 93 0.38 -1.75 -23.62
CA PRO A 93 -0.92 -1.23 -23.23
C PRO A 93 -0.95 -0.97 -21.71
N PHE A 94 -1.49 0.17 -21.30
CA PHE A 94 -1.63 0.53 -19.89
C PHE A 94 -2.46 -0.51 -19.12
N VAL A 95 -3.58 -0.95 -19.69
CA VAL A 95 -4.44 -2.00 -19.10
C VAL A 95 -3.97 -3.36 -19.61
N SER A 96 -2.95 -3.91 -18.98
CA SER A 96 -2.46 -5.27 -19.26
C SER A 96 -3.29 -6.33 -18.50
N GLU A 97 -3.18 -7.59 -18.93
CA GLU A 97 -3.78 -8.73 -18.21
C GLU A 97 -3.31 -8.79 -16.76
N GLY A 98 -2.01 -8.60 -16.52
CA GLY A 98 -1.43 -8.55 -15.17
C GLY A 98 -2.02 -7.43 -14.31
N MET A 99 -2.30 -6.26 -14.89
CA MET A 99 -2.97 -5.17 -14.19
C MET A 99 -4.40 -5.53 -13.79
N ARG A 100 -5.16 -6.19 -14.69
CA ARG A 100 -6.53 -6.64 -14.38
C ARG A 100 -6.54 -7.68 -13.26
N MET A 101 -5.61 -8.64 -13.31
CA MET A 101 -5.45 -9.65 -12.27
C MET A 101 -5.08 -9.00 -10.93
N ALA A 102 -4.11 -8.06 -10.93
CA ALA A 102 -3.72 -7.33 -9.74
C ALA A 102 -4.90 -6.56 -9.14
N LEU A 103 -5.66 -5.84 -9.97
CA LEU A 103 -6.80 -5.07 -9.49
C LEU A 103 -7.89 -5.98 -8.91
N ARG A 104 -8.21 -7.11 -9.55
CA ARG A 104 -9.18 -8.09 -9.02
C ARG A 104 -8.77 -8.68 -7.68
N ALA A 105 -7.47 -8.94 -7.48
CA ALA A 105 -6.96 -9.50 -6.23
C ALA A 105 -6.86 -8.42 -5.13
N PHE A 106 -6.49 -7.18 -5.49
CA PHE A 106 -6.28 -6.07 -4.58
C PHE A 106 -7.60 -5.44 -4.10
N ALA A 107 -8.64 -5.39 -4.96
CA ALA A 107 -9.87 -4.67 -4.67
C ALA A 107 -10.67 -5.21 -3.47
N PRO A 108 -10.88 -6.54 -3.28
CA PRO A 108 -11.71 -7.02 -2.17
C PRO A 108 -11.20 -6.61 -0.78
N PRO A 109 -9.91 -6.81 -0.41
CA PRO A 109 -9.43 -6.34 0.89
C PRO A 109 -9.51 -4.82 1.04
N MET A 110 -9.25 -4.06 -0.04
CA MET A 110 -9.35 -2.60 -0.01
C MET A 110 -10.78 -2.11 0.21
N LEU A 111 -11.77 -2.75 -0.43
CA LEU A 111 -13.18 -2.43 -0.23
C LEU A 111 -13.61 -2.71 1.21
N VAL A 112 -13.24 -3.88 1.75
CA VAL A 112 -13.53 -4.22 3.15
C VAL A 112 -12.88 -3.20 4.09
N GLY A 113 -11.58 -2.93 3.93
CA GLY A 113 -10.87 -1.95 4.74
C GLY A 113 -11.48 -0.55 4.65
N GLY A 114 -11.81 -0.10 3.44
CA GLY A 114 -12.45 1.19 3.20
C GLY A 114 -13.81 1.30 3.91
N CYS A 115 -14.72 0.36 3.64
CA CYS A 115 -16.06 0.39 4.22
C CYS A 115 -16.04 0.28 5.74
N VAL A 116 -15.29 -0.70 6.29
CA VAL A 116 -15.21 -0.90 7.74
C VAL A 116 -14.53 0.28 8.42
N GLY A 117 -13.40 0.76 7.89
CA GLY A 117 -12.67 1.89 8.47
C GLY A 117 -13.49 3.19 8.45
N ILE A 118 -14.16 3.50 7.34
CA ILE A 118 -15.07 4.66 7.29
C ILE A 118 -16.21 4.50 8.30
N GLY A 119 -16.80 3.30 8.40
CA GLY A 119 -17.86 3.02 9.39
C GLY A 119 -17.38 3.21 10.84
N LEU A 120 -16.15 2.78 11.15
CA LEU A 120 -15.55 2.99 12.48
C LEU A 120 -15.36 4.48 12.81
N ILE A 121 -14.98 5.29 11.82
CA ILE A 121 -14.80 6.74 12.00
C ILE A 121 -16.15 7.43 12.16
N VAL A 122 -17.10 7.17 11.24
CA VAL A 122 -18.36 7.92 11.15
C VAL A 122 -19.34 7.54 12.26
N PHE A 123 -19.46 6.24 12.56
CA PHE A 123 -20.47 5.75 13.51
C PHE A 123 -19.92 5.49 14.91
N LEU A 124 -18.66 5.08 15.02
CA LEU A 124 -18.05 4.71 16.30
C LEU A 124 -16.99 5.70 16.79
N HIS A 125 -16.65 6.70 15.98
CA HIS A 125 -15.64 7.72 16.26
C HIS A 125 -14.29 7.17 16.72
N ASN A 126 -13.95 5.94 16.29
CA ASN A 126 -12.71 5.25 16.66
C ASN A 126 -11.68 5.31 15.52
N LEU A 127 -10.84 6.34 15.57
CA LEU A 127 -9.84 6.61 14.53
C LEU A 127 -8.71 5.58 14.54
N THR A 128 -8.27 5.16 15.72
CA THR A 128 -7.15 4.22 15.86
C THR A 128 -7.52 2.85 15.32
N LEU A 129 -8.71 2.34 15.62
CA LEU A 129 -9.15 1.06 15.09
C LEU A 129 -9.37 1.12 13.58
N ALA A 130 -9.88 2.24 13.06
CA ALA A 130 -10.00 2.46 11.62
C ALA A 130 -8.63 2.44 10.91
N ALA A 131 -7.63 3.14 11.46
CA ALA A 131 -6.27 3.13 10.94
C ALA A 131 -5.67 1.72 10.93
N LEU A 132 -5.84 0.96 12.02
CA LEU A 132 -5.36 -0.44 12.11
C LEU A 132 -6.04 -1.35 11.06
N ILE A 133 -7.34 -1.22 10.85
CA ILE A 133 -8.06 -1.96 9.80
C ILE A 133 -7.54 -1.59 8.41
N TRP A 134 -7.31 -0.31 8.13
CA TRP A 134 -6.73 0.13 6.85
C TRP A 134 -5.35 -0.45 6.62
N VAL A 135 -4.49 -0.45 7.63
CA VAL A 135 -3.13 -1.03 7.59
C VAL A 135 -3.18 -2.53 7.28
N LEU A 136 -4.01 -3.29 8.00
CA LEU A 136 -4.13 -4.73 7.82
C LEU A 136 -4.72 -5.08 6.44
N CYS A 137 -5.81 -4.40 6.04
CA CYS A 137 -6.44 -4.65 4.75
C CYS A 137 -5.54 -4.26 3.57
N TYR A 138 -4.75 -3.19 3.70
CA TYR A 138 -3.75 -2.83 2.69
C TYR A 138 -2.65 -3.89 2.58
N GLY A 139 -2.12 -4.37 3.70
CA GLY A 139 -1.15 -5.46 3.72
C GLY A 139 -1.69 -6.72 3.06
N LEU A 140 -2.93 -7.13 3.39
CA LEU A 140 -3.61 -8.27 2.76
C LEU A 140 -3.85 -8.04 1.27
N ALA A 141 -4.20 -6.83 0.85
CA ALA A 141 -4.36 -6.48 -0.56
C ALA A 141 -3.04 -6.66 -1.35
N LEU A 142 -1.91 -6.24 -0.79
CA LEU A 142 -0.60 -6.47 -1.38
C LEU A 142 -0.25 -7.96 -1.46
N LEU A 143 -0.52 -8.72 -0.38
CA LEU A 143 -0.26 -10.16 -0.36
C LEU A 143 -1.16 -10.94 -1.32
N ALA A 144 -2.40 -10.50 -1.54
CA ALA A 144 -3.30 -11.10 -2.53
C ALA A 144 -2.73 -11.04 -3.95
N THR A 145 -1.81 -10.10 -4.23
CA THR A 145 -1.12 -10.00 -5.53
C THR A 145 0.17 -10.82 -5.61
N SER A 146 0.54 -11.59 -4.58
CA SER A 146 1.85 -12.24 -4.45
C SER A 146 2.23 -13.15 -5.62
N GLY A 147 1.25 -13.80 -6.27
CA GLY A 147 1.48 -14.73 -7.39
C GLY A 147 2.03 -14.07 -8.67
N PHE A 148 1.94 -12.74 -8.80
CA PHE A 148 2.34 -11.98 -9.98
C PHE A 148 3.00 -10.63 -9.67
N SER A 149 3.32 -10.40 -8.40
CA SER A 149 4.01 -9.19 -7.93
C SER A 149 5.48 -9.45 -7.58
N PRO A 150 6.36 -8.43 -7.67
CA PRO A 150 7.75 -8.59 -7.29
C PRO A 150 7.89 -8.91 -5.80
N ARG A 151 8.92 -9.67 -5.45
CA ARG A 151 9.20 -10.05 -4.05
C ARG A 151 9.30 -8.85 -3.10
N SER A 152 9.74 -7.69 -3.58
CA SER A 152 9.77 -6.45 -2.79
C SER A 152 8.38 -6.00 -2.33
N LEU A 153 7.37 -6.13 -3.20
CA LEU A 153 5.99 -5.79 -2.88
C LEU A 153 5.36 -6.78 -1.90
N VAL A 154 5.67 -8.07 -2.06
CA VAL A 154 5.24 -9.12 -1.13
C VAL A 154 5.84 -8.88 0.27
N ARG A 155 7.14 -8.50 0.34
CA ARG A 155 7.78 -8.14 1.62
C ARG A 155 7.10 -6.91 2.25
N LEU A 156 6.75 -5.90 1.45
CA LEU A 156 5.99 -4.76 1.93
C LEU A 156 4.64 -5.18 2.49
N GLY A 157 3.89 -6.06 1.81
CA GLY A 157 2.62 -6.59 2.29
C GLY A 157 2.76 -7.29 3.65
N TRP A 158 3.76 -8.16 3.81
CA TRP A 158 4.07 -8.78 5.09
C TRP A 158 4.47 -7.77 6.17
N ALA A 159 5.26 -6.74 5.82
CA ALA A 159 5.63 -5.69 6.76
C ALA A 159 4.38 -4.95 7.29
N PHE A 160 3.41 -4.63 6.41
CA PHE A 160 2.15 -4.03 6.80
C PHE A 160 1.33 -4.92 7.72
N VAL A 161 1.18 -6.21 7.41
CA VAL A 161 0.41 -7.15 8.24
C VAL A 161 1.07 -7.31 9.62
N MET A 162 2.39 -7.52 9.67
CA MET A 162 3.11 -7.70 10.93
C MET A 162 3.11 -6.43 11.77
N ALA A 163 3.35 -5.26 11.16
CA ALA A 163 3.27 -3.99 11.85
C ALA A 163 1.84 -3.70 12.36
N GLY A 164 0.82 -3.95 11.53
CA GLY A 164 -0.57 -3.77 11.92
C GLY A 164 -0.98 -4.65 13.10
N LEU A 165 -0.59 -5.94 13.09
CA LEU A 165 -0.86 -6.86 14.21
C LEU A 165 -0.10 -6.45 15.47
N ALA A 166 1.17 -6.07 15.36
CA ALA A 166 1.97 -5.62 16.51
C ALA A 166 1.38 -4.34 17.13
N LEU A 167 1.04 -3.35 16.30
CA LEU A 167 0.42 -2.10 16.76
C LEU A 167 -0.96 -2.34 17.35
N PHE A 168 -1.75 -3.26 16.80
CA PHE A 168 -3.03 -3.67 17.38
C PHE A 168 -2.85 -4.27 18.78
N LEU A 169 -1.89 -5.19 18.96
CA LEU A 169 -1.62 -5.81 20.26
C LEU A 169 -1.13 -4.77 21.29
N VAL A 170 -0.26 -3.84 20.88
CA VAL A 170 0.19 -2.74 21.76
C VAL A 170 -0.99 -1.86 22.14
N TRP A 171 -1.83 -1.46 21.19
CA TRP A 171 -3.02 -0.66 21.47
C TRP A 171 -4.03 -1.39 22.36
N ALA A 172 -4.27 -2.69 22.10
CA ALA A 172 -5.23 -3.49 22.87
C ALA A 172 -4.75 -3.75 24.30
N ALA A 173 -3.44 -3.94 24.51
CA ALA A 173 -2.86 -4.22 25.83
C ALA A 173 -2.74 -2.97 26.72
N ASN A 174 -2.67 -1.75 26.12
CA ASN A 174 -2.46 -0.52 26.89
C ASN A 174 -3.78 0.22 27.12
N SER A 175 -4.35 0.08 28.33
CA SER A 175 -5.54 0.82 28.73
C SER A 175 -5.35 2.33 28.67
N ASP A 176 -4.16 2.82 29.01
CA ASP A 176 -3.83 4.25 29.00
C ASP A 176 -3.83 4.83 27.59
N VAL A 177 -3.35 4.08 26.59
CA VAL A 177 -3.41 4.48 25.17
C VAL A 177 -4.85 4.52 24.67
N ARG A 178 -5.71 3.61 25.13
CA ARG A 178 -7.15 3.60 24.79
C ARG A 178 -7.93 4.73 25.43
N LEU A 179 -7.47 5.22 26.59
CA LEU A 179 -8.08 6.28 27.38
C LEU A 179 -7.49 7.67 27.05
N LEU A 180 -6.50 7.76 26.13
CA LEU A 180 -6.04 9.05 25.65
C LEU A 180 -7.24 9.84 25.12
N SER A 181 -7.38 11.07 25.61
CA SER A 181 -8.51 11.96 25.34
C SER A 181 -8.71 12.31 23.85
N SER A 182 -7.70 12.05 23.01
CA SER A 182 -7.80 12.12 21.56
C SER A 182 -7.34 10.81 20.92
N ASP A 183 -8.23 10.16 20.20
CA ASP A 183 -7.94 8.97 19.39
C ASP A 183 -7.10 9.33 18.13
N GLU A 184 -6.94 10.61 17.86
CA GLU A 184 -6.23 11.18 16.70
C GLU A 184 -4.73 10.93 16.73
N ALA A 185 -4.05 11.14 17.87
CA ALA A 185 -2.61 11.00 17.97
C ALA A 185 -2.15 9.53 17.80
N PRO A 186 -2.76 8.54 18.49
CA PRO A 186 -2.50 7.13 18.23
C PRO A 186 -2.79 6.72 16.78
N ALA A 187 -3.91 7.16 16.21
CA ALA A 187 -4.27 6.88 14.83
C ALA A 187 -3.24 7.44 13.85
N SER A 188 -2.83 8.71 14.04
CA SER A 188 -1.80 9.35 13.21
C SER A 188 -0.45 8.67 13.34
N LEU A 189 -0.07 8.22 14.55
CA LEU A 189 1.15 7.45 14.76
C LEU A 189 1.12 6.12 14.00
N VAL A 190 0.02 5.38 14.05
CA VAL A 190 -0.18 4.14 13.29
C VAL A 190 -0.01 4.41 11.80
N MET A 191 -0.66 5.43 11.27
CA MET A 191 -0.60 5.78 9.84
C MET A 191 0.82 6.23 9.43
N GLY A 192 1.48 7.05 10.25
CA GLY A 192 2.85 7.51 9.99
C GLY A 192 3.88 6.38 9.98
N LEU A 193 3.83 5.47 10.96
CA LEU A 193 4.73 4.33 11.04
C LEU A 193 4.51 3.32 9.92
N THR A 194 3.29 3.17 9.43
CA THR A 194 2.96 2.20 8.39
C THR A 194 2.94 2.83 7.00
N PHE A 195 1.93 3.61 6.65
CA PHE A 195 1.85 4.24 5.32
C PHE A 195 2.98 5.25 5.08
N GLY A 196 3.50 5.89 6.13
CA GLY A 196 4.66 6.77 6.03
C GLY A 196 5.96 5.98 5.91
N LEU A 197 6.46 5.45 7.03
CA LEU A 197 7.80 4.89 7.13
C LEU A 197 8.00 3.64 6.25
N LEU A 198 7.07 2.69 6.22
CA LEU A 198 7.23 1.47 5.42
C LEU A 198 7.29 1.76 3.91
N HIS A 199 6.53 2.75 3.41
CA HIS A 199 6.62 3.15 2.01
C HIS A 199 7.95 3.84 1.67
N VAL A 200 8.48 4.67 2.58
CA VAL A 200 9.80 5.28 2.40
C VAL A 200 10.88 4.20 2.37
N ILE A 201 10.87 3.26 3.32
CA ILE A 201 11.81 2.13 3.36
C ILE A 201 11.70 1.29 2.08
N TYR A 202 10.48 0.97 1.64
CA TYR A 202 10.26 0.24 0.39
C TYR A 202 10.84 0.98 -0.82
N ALA A 203 10.57 2.28 -0.94
CA ALA A 203 11.06 3.08 -2.05
C ALA A 203 12.60 3.11 -2.08
N LEU A 204 13.23 3.36 -0.93
CA LEU A 204 14.70 3.35 -0.80
C LEU A 204 15.28 1.97 -1.14
N ALA A 205 14.70 0.89 -0.63
CA ALA A 205 15.15 -0.47 -0.94
C ALA A 205 15.06 -0.77 -2.44
N VAL A 206 14.02 -0.30 -3.13
CA VAL A 206 13.87 -0.47 -4.57
C VAL A 206 14.87 0.38 -5.36
N PHE A 207 15.16 1.62 -4.92
CA PHE A 207 16.15 2.48 -5.58
C PHE A 207 17.58 1.96 -5.41
N LEU A 208 17.91 1.37 -4.27
CA LEU A 208 19.23 0.84 -3.96
C LEU A 208 19.49 -0.56 -4.58
N THR A 209 18.43 -1.23 -5.07
CA THR A 209 18.61 -2.54 -5.73
C THR A 209 19.14 -2.33 -7.15
N PRO A 210 20.33 -2.86 -7.49
CA PRO A 210 20.90 -2.75 -8.83
C PRO A 210 19.93 -3.34 -9.86
N LYS A 211 19.69 -2.64 -10.98
CA LYS A 211 18.99 -3.23 -12.11
C LYS A 211 19.87 -4.36 -12.69
N PRO A 212 19.29 -5.53 -12.99
CA PRO A 212 20.03 -6.56 -13.71
C PRO A 212 20.68 -5.93 -14.96
N ALA A 213 21.97 -6.19 -15.16
CA ALA A 213 22.66 -5.72 -16.35
C ALA A 213 21.92 -6.23 -17.58
N GLU A 214 21.49 -5.33 -18.47
CA GLU A 214 20.97 -5.72 -19.78
C GLU A 214 22.06 -6.51 -20.48
N VAL A 215 21.82 -7.81 -20.71
CA VAL A 215 22.67 -8.62 -21.58
C VAL A 215 22.53 -7.99 -22.97
N ARG A 216 23.48 -7.14 -23.33
CA ARG A 216 23.61 -6.68 -24.71
C ARG A 216 23.91 -7.92 -25.55
N SER A 217 22.89 -8.44 -26.22
CA SER A 217 23.08 -9.35 -27.34
C SER A 217 23.77 -8.55 -28.44
N LYS A 218 25.06 -8.88 -28.65
CA LYS A 218 25.77 -8.48 -29.86
C LYS A 218 25.27 -9.28 -31.03
#